data_b2b77045a36e4317c473872204e63d8b
#
_entry.id   b2b77045a36e4317c473872204e63d8b
#
_cell.length_a   1.000
_cell.length_b   1.000
_cell.length_c   1.000
_cell.angle_alpha   90.00
_cell.angle_beta   90.00
_cell.angle_gamma   90.00
#
_symmetry.space_group_name_H-M   'P 1'
#
loop_
_entity.id
_entity.type
_entity.pdbx_description
1 polymer ?
#
loop_
_entity_poly.entity_id
_entity_poly.type
_entity_poly.pdbx_seq_one_letter_code
_entity_poly.pdbx_strand_id
1 'polypeptide(L)'
;MFISVSSVDEAATALKGWVKGPGERMAWGSDNLGVGLLLARRSKKCLLTDSGVSPTISLVSSGTHLLIACEGGNELAQITASNLAFATDASFLVIPQLAGDERDEWLEEIYSLGSGGDVSGGFVAIRDRARERLPELEFGKYDQIMFVTDGFPWGIAVPECVTTHLFSYPDLGRCVVEGIWASHDPSRGARNALLIHPHQVEGSEIKAIAESLYKNKTLVRNQTGPQASVAKVTLLTETLPFDIIVLSTDVGDVPGERATYEFHDSEGLSRRLVIDHAVGFGYDPKTEKVLVQQFERFHELDGVEWTDQAAKKNLYVGTAITSWIALGNVLERNEYKVASEEIPRVVGSMALQMYDGLWIPMIQGFCPSCSPVIVNNGCSSWHQLSKRFSFAGARAYIGALFPITEAEAQEVGASVFHKYLGIALPTALWKSQNAVYGDQGRRPYAMVGLPFCSISINTIDSLAYLENEYRKAIIEYSRKAEESSATDVMENSQRYKKFLLEDFEVFKGIVSKMIDT
;
A
#
# COMPACT_ATOMS: atom_id res chain seq x y z
N MET A 1 -9.34 -6.74 21.79
CA MET A 1 -8.33 -6.85 22.85
C MET A 1 -7.02 -7.26 22.19
N PHE A 2 -6.00 -6.43 22.26
CA PHE A 2 -4.66 -6.78 21.77
C PHE A 2 -3.86 -7.34 22.93
N ILE A 3 -3.17 -8.45 22.69
CA ILE A 3 -2.23 -9.06 23.65
C ILE A 3 -0.84 -8.93 23.03
N SER A 4 0.00 -8.09 23.62
CA SER A 4 1.40 -7.99 23.22
C SER A 4 2.18 -9.15 23.82
N VAL A 5 2.93 -9.86 22.99
CA VAL A 5 3.77 -10.99 23.39
C VAL A 5 5.16 -10.82 22.80
N SER A 6 6.19 -11.14 23.56
CA SER A 6 7.59 -11.00 23.17
C SER A 6 8.25 -12.33 22.77
N SER A 7 7.56 -13.45 23.00
CA SER A 7 8.07 -14.79 22.69
C SER A 7 6.96 -15.77 22.36
N VAL A 8 7.33 -16.90 21.72
CA VAL A 8 6.41 -18.00 21.42
C VAL A 8 5.83 -18.61 22.69
N ASP A 9 6.64 -18.74 23.76
CA ASP A 9 6.20 -19.28 25.03
C ASP A 9 5.22 -18.36 25.75
N GLU A 10 5.43 -17.06 25.67
CA GLU A 10 4.50 -16.05 26.18
C GLU A 10 3.19 -16.08 25.40
N ALA A 11 3.25 -16.19 24.05
CA ALA A 11 2.06 -16.37 23.21
C ALA A 11 1.31 -17.65 23.58
N ALA A 12 2.00 -18.78 23.75
CA ALA A 12 1.39 -20.05 24.16
C ALA A 12 0.72 -19.93 25.54
N THR A 13 1.33 -19.21 26.47
CA THR A 13 0.76 -18.95 27.80
C THR A 13 -0.48 -18.06 27.72
N ALA A 14 -0.42 -16.98 26.96
CA ALA A 14 -1.54 -16.05 26.78
C ALA A 14 -2.74 -16.73 26.09
N LEU A 15 -2.50 -17.67 25.17
CA LEU A 15 -3.51 -18.39 24.43
C LEU A 15 -4.02 -19.67 25.12
N LYS A 16 -3.40 -20.09 26.23
CA LYS A 16 -3.72 -21.38 26.90
C LYS A 16 -5.21 -21.57 27.24
N GLY A 17 -5.91 -20.49 27.56
CA GLY A 17 -7.37 -20.54 27.83
C GLY A 17 -8.24 -20.51 26.57
N TRP A 18 -7.66 -20.22 25.41
CA TRP A 18 -8.36 -20.07 24.13
C TRP A 18 -8.21 -21.30 23.24
N VAL A 19 -7.11 -22.04 23.42
CA VAL A 19 -6.84 -23.26 22.67
C VAL A 19 -7.52 -24.42 23.38
N LYS A 20 -8.61 -24.92 22.82
CA LYS A 20 -9.19 -26.19 23.26
C LYS A 20 -8.19 -27.30 22.92
N GLY A 21 -8.04 -28.26 23.84
CA GLY A 21 -7.14 -29.39 23.64
C GLY A 21 -7.38 -30.15 22.31
N PRO A 22 -6.44 -30.97 21.87
CA PRO A 22 -6.43 -31.56 20.55
C PRO A 22 -7.71 -32.39 20.32
N GLY A 23 -8.52 -31.91 19.38
CA GLY A 23 -9.60 -32.69 18.78
C GLY A 23 -9.05 -33.77 17.86
N GLU A 24 -9.91 -34.35 17.03
CA GLU A 24 -9.50 -35.25 15.96
C GLU A 24 -8.43 -34.58 15.08
N ARG A 25 -7.37 -35.29 14.71
CA ARG A 25 -6.25 -34.77 13.93
C ARG A 25 -6.44 -35.02 12.45
N MET A 26 -6.00 -34.09 11.62
CA MET A 26 -5.96 -34.21 10.17
C MET A 26 -4.51 -33.94 9.72
N ALA A 27 -3.86 -34.93 9.13
CA ALA A 27 -2.52 -34.75 8.55
C ALA A 27 -2.61 -34.00 7.22
N TRP A 28 -1.67 -33.09 6.97
CA TRP A 28 -1.63 -32.26 5.78
C TRP A 28 -0.20 -31.82 5.43
N GLY A 29 0.10 -31.72 4.12
CA GLY A 29 1.40 -31.23 3.66
C GLY A 29 1.51 -29.70 3.70
N SER A 30 2.73 -29.19 3.61
CA SER A 30 3.04 -27.75 3.67
C SER A 30 2.64 -26.99 2.39
N ASP A 31 2.65 -27.64 1.23
CA ASP A 31 2.50 -26.96 -0.07
C ASP A 31 1.17 -26.20 -0.21
N ASN A 32 0.08 -26.76 0.32
CA ASN A 32 -1.25 -26.17 0.32
C ASN A 32 -1.77 -26.01 1.76
N LEU A 33 -0.95 -25.46 2.64
CA LEU A 33 -1.24 -25.31 4.06
C LEU A 33 -2.57 -24.61 4.32
N GLY A 34 -2.88 -23.54 3.57
CA GLY A 34 -4.11 -22.79 3.70
C GLY A 34 -5.36 -23.62 3.41
N VAL A 35 -5.30 -24.50 2.43
CA VAL A 35 -6.39 -25.46 2.11
C VAL A 35 -6.61 -26.40 3.28
N GLY A 36 -5.54 -27.00 3.81
CA GLY A 36 -5.59 -27.89 4.97
C GLY A 36 -6.17 -27.22 6.20
N LEU A 37 -5.76 -25.97 6.48
CA LEU A 37 -6.29 -25.16 7.58
C LEU A 37 -7.79 -24.91 7.45
N LEU A 38 -8.26 -24.52 6.28
CA LEU A 38 -9.67 -24.26 6.05
C LEU A 38 -10.51 -25.53 6.23
N LEU A 39 -10.04 -26.66 5.67
CA LEU A 39 -10.71 -27.96 5.83
C LEU A 39 -10.73 -28.41 7.29
N ALA A 40 -9.60 -28.28 8.00
CA ALA A 40 -9.53 -28.63 9.41
C ALA A 40 -10.49 -27.80 10.27
N ARG A 41 -10.55 -26.47 10.04
CA ARG A 41 -11.49 -25.59 10.74
C ARG A 41 -12.94 -25.91 10.44
N ARG A 42 -13.31 -26.14 9.18
CA ARG A 42 -14.69 -26.51 8.79
C ARG A 42 -15.09 -27.87 9.37
N SER A 43 -14.14 -28.80 9.46
CA SER A 43 -14.34 -30.14 10.05
C SER A 43 -14.16 -30.19 11.57
N LYS A 44 -13.80 -29.07 12.22
CA LYS A 44 -13.50 -28.98 13.65
C LYS A 44 -12.37 -29.92 14.10
N LYS A 45 -11.37 -30.11 13.23
CA LYS A 45 -10.17 -30.93 13.48
C LYS A 45 -8.95 -30.04 13.74
N CYS A 46 -7.92 -30.63 14.35
CA CYS A 46 -6.60 -30.01 14.47
C CYS A 46 -5.75 -30.40 13.28
N LEU A 47 -5.15 -29.42 12.60
CA LEU A 47 -4.19 -29.68 11.53
C LEU A 47 -2.85 -30.18 12.12
N LEU A 48 -2.32 -31.24 11.54
CA LEU A 48 -0.98 -31.73 11.81
C LEU A 48 -0.19 -31.63 10.50
N THR A 49 0.84 -30.78 10.46
CA THR A 49 1.73 -30.70 9.30
C THR A 49 2.60 -31.95 9.22
N ASP A 50 2.57 -32.61 8.07
CA ASP A 50 3.33 -33.83 7.82
C ASP A 50 3.93 -33.75 6.40
N SER A 51 5.25 -33.74 6.30
CA SER A 51 5.97 -33.65 5.03
C SER A 51 5.78 -34.89 4.11
N GLY A 52 5.29 -35.99 4.66
CA GLY A 52 4.96 -37.19 3.90
C GLY A 52 3.60 -37.14 3.19
N VAL A 53 2.81 -36.10 3.45
CA VAL A 53 1.49 -35.91 2.83
C VAL A 53 1.59 -34.87 1.72
N SER A 54 1.35 -35.26 0.47
CA SER A 54 1.23 -34.35 -0.67
C SER A 54 -0.24 -34.11 -0.96
N PRO A 55 -0.76 -32.92 -0.66
CA PRO A 55 -2.16 -32.60 -0.94
C PRO A 55 -2.41 -32.45 -2.45
N THR A 56 -3.41 -33.15 -2.95
CA THR A 56 -3.86 -33.02 -4.34
C THR A 56 -4.93 -31.94 -4.53
N ILE A 57 -5.45 -31.41 -3.43
CA ILE A 57 -6.53 -30.42 -3.44
C ILE A 57 -5.93 -29.02 -3.32
N SER A 58 -6.22 -28.15 -4.29
CA SER A 58 -5.87 -26.73 -4.27
C SER A 58 -7.06 -25.81 -4.04
N LEU A 59 -8.30 -26.33 -4.19
CA LEU A 59 -9.54 -25.57 -4.08
C LEU A 59 -10.47 -26.17 -3.02
N VAL A 60 -10.97 -25.32 -2.12
CA VAL A 60 -12.07 -25.63 -1.20
C VAL A 60 -13.25 -24.74 -1.56
N SER A 61 -14.30 -25.31 -2.11
CA SER A 61 -15.51 -24.58 -2.49
C SER A 61 -16.39 -24.24 -1.27
N SER A 62 -17.17 -23.17 -1.38
CA SER A 62 -18.23 -22.80 -0.46
C SER A 62 -19.51 -22.45 -1.22
N GLY A 63 -20.60 -22.22 -0.48
CA GLY A 63 -21.87 -21.77 -1.06
C GLY A 63 -21.94 -20.30 -1.41
N THR A 64 -20.91 -19.50 -1.06
CA THR A 64 -20.83 -18.08 -1.39
C THR A 64 -20.17 -17.84 -2.74
N HIS A 65 -20.45 -16.69 -3.34
CA HIS A 65 -19.85 -16.26 -4.61
C HIS A 65 -18.54 -15.47 -4.42
N LEU A 66 -17.91 -15.56 -3.23
CA LEU A 66 -16.60 -14.99 -2.96
C LEU A 66 -15.52 -16.07 -3.07
N LEU A 67 -14.47 -15.78 -3.85
CA LEU A 67 -13.25 -16.59 -3.93
C LEU A 67 -12.08 -15.82 -3.32
N ILE A 68 -11.32 -16.47 -2.45
CA ILE A 68 -10.01 -16.01 -2.00
C ILE A 68 -8.94 -16.88 -2.65
N ALA A 69 -8.14 -16.31 -3.55
CA ALA A 69 -7.06 -16.97 -4.24
C ALA A 69 -5.72 -16.50 -3.64
N CYS A 70 -4.92 -17.42 -3.11
CA CYS A 70 -3.66 -17.12 -2.44
C CYS A 70 -2.49 -17.74 -3.22
N GLU A 71 -1.45 -16.97 -3.50
CA GLU A 71 -0.20 -17.53 -4.04
C GLU A 71 0.39 -18.55 -3.05
N GLY A 72 0.91 -19.65 -3.59
CA GLY A 72 1.67 -20.64 -2.86
C GLY A 72 2.98 -20.08 -2.29
N GLY A 73 3.75 -20.90 -1.59
CA GLY A 73 5.11 -20.55 -1.14
C GLY A 73 5.21 -19.65 0.11
N ASN A 74 4.18 -18.89 0.47
CA ASN A 74 4.16 -18.07 1.70
C ASN A 74 3.15 -18.63 2.70
N GLU A 75 3.64 -19.33 3.72
CA GLU A 75 2.79 -19.97 4.74
C GLU A 75 1.95 -18.97 5.52
N LEU A 76 2.52 -17.82 5.91
CA LEU A 76 1.80 -16.81 6.68
C LEU A 76 0.65 -16.19 5.85
N ALA A 77 0.89 -15.96 4.56
CA ALA A 77 -0.15 -15.49 3.64
C ALA A 77 -1.29 -16.51 3.53
N GLN A 78 -0.96 -17.80 3.36
CA GLN A 78 -1.94 -18.87 3.30
C GLN A 78 -2.74 -19.01 4.60
N ILE A 79 -2.09 -18.90 5.78
CA ILE A 79 -2.76 -18.92 7.09
C ILE A 79 -3.75 -17.76 7.21
N THR A 80 -3.33 -16.54 6.89
CA THR A 80 -4.18 -15.35 6.99
C THR A 80 -5.35 -15.42 6.02
N ALA A 81 -5.08 -15.78 4.76
CA ALA A 81 -6.08 -15.90 3.70
C ALA A 81 -7.12 -17.00 4.01
N SER A 82 -6.69 -18.17 4.53
CA SER A 82 -7.60 -19.26 4.91
C SER A 82 -8.47 -18.89 6.12
N ASN A 83 -7.93 -18.14 7.08
CA ASN A 83 -8.71 -17.63 8.20
C ASN A 83 -9.78 -16.62 7.74
N LEU A 84 -9.43 -15.75 6.79
CA LEU A 84 -10.39 -14.83 6.20
C LEU A 84 -11.46 -15.59 5.39
N ALA A 85 -11.05 -16.62 4.62
CA ALA A 85 -11.98 -17.48 3.89
C ALA A 85 -12.97 -18.19 4.84
N PHE A 86 -12.48 -18.66 5.99
CA PHE A 86 -13.34 -19.23 7.02
C PHE A 86 -14.32 -18.19 7.60
N ALA A 87 -13.84 -17.00 7.93
CA ALA A 87 -14.64 -15.94 8.54
C ALA A 87 -15.72 -15.38 7.60
N THR A 88 -15.46 -15.37 6.30
CA THR A 88 -16.38 -14.88 5.26
C THR A 88 -17.17 -15.99 4.55
N ASP A 89 -16.97 -17.25 4.95
CA ASP A 89 -17.47 -18.45 4.26
C ASP A 89 -17.13 -18.45 2.76
N ALA A 90 -15.96 -17.93 2.39
CA ALA A 90 -15.51 -17.86 1.00
C ALA A 90 -14.96 -19.21 0.51
N SER A 91 -15.00 -19.44 -0.81
CA SER A 91 -14.17 -20.44 -1.46
C SER A 91 -12.70 -20.04 -1.33
N PHE A 92 -11.79 -21.01 -1.23
CA PHE A 92 -10.36 -20.76 -1.08
C PHE A 92 -9.58 -21.58 -2.10
N LEU A 93 -8.67 -20.91 -2.81
CA LEU A 93 -7.84 -21.49 -3.86
C LEU A 93 -6.37 -21.15 -3.62
N VAL A 94 -5.48 -22.12 -3.68
CA VAL A 94 -4.04 -21.88 -3.79
C VAL A 94 -3.66 -21.86 -5.27
N ILE A 95 -3.07 -20.74 -5.72
CA ILE A 95 -2.58 -20.55 -7.09
C ILE A 95 -1.04 -20.68 -7.13
N PRO A 96 -0.44 -21.01 -8.29
CA PRO A 96 1.00 -21.02 -8.43
C PRO A 96 1.62 -19.68 -8.06
N GLN A 97 2.73 -19.71 -7.33
CA GLN A 97 3.55 -18.52 -7.07
C GLN A 97 4.39 -18.21 -8.31
N LEU A 98 4.47 -16.92 -8.68
CA LEU A 98 5.48 -16.46 -9.62
C LEU A 98 6.84 -16.43 -8.93
N ALA A 99 7.88 -16.91 -9.59
CA ALA A 99 9.25 -16.71 -9.14
C ALA A 99 9.54 -15.20 -9.02
N GLY A 100 10.39 -14.82 -8.08
CA GLY A 100 10.62 -13.39 -7.79
C GLY A 100 11.14 -12.60 -8.99
N ASP A 101 12.06 -13.19 -9.76
CA ASP A 101 12.61 -12.65 -11.00
C ASP A 101 11.56 -12.55 -12.11
N GLU A 102 10.78 -13.62 -12.35
CA GLU A 102 9.68 -13.63 -13.33
C GLU A 102 8.60 -12.58 -12.96
N ARG A 103 8.23 -12.48 -11.70
CA ARG A 103 7.29 -11.48 -11.22
C ARG A 103 7.80 -10.06 -11.48
N ASP A 104 9.05 -9.80 -11.15
CA ASP A 104 9.64 -8.46 -11.28
C ASP A 104 9.78 -8.09 -12.77
N GLU A 105 10.10 -9.04 -13.64
CA GLU A 105 10.10 -8.87 -15.09
C GLU A 105 8.70 -8.51 -15.63
N TRP A 106 7.65 -9.22 -15.22
CA TRP A 106 6.29 -8.94 -15.66
C TRP A 106 5.78 -7.58 -15.14
N LEU A 107 6.14 -7.21 -13.90
CA LEU A 107 5.81 -5.89 -13.36
C LEU A 107 6.53 -4.77 -14.12
N GLU A 108 7.79 -4.99 -14.50
CA GLU A 108 8.56 -4.05 -15.31
C GLU A 108 7.97 -3.91 -16.73
N GLU A 109 7.53 -5.02 -17.33
CA GLU A 109 6.85 -5.00 -18.63
C GLU A 109 5.55 -4.18 -18.56
N ILE A 110 4.72 -4.37 -17.51
CA ILE A 110 3.52 -3.56 -17.28
C ILE A 110 3.88 -2.07 -17.11
N TYR A 111 4.91 -1.77 -16.32
CA TYR A 111 5.37 -0.40 -16.11
C TYR A 111 5.82 0.26 -17.41
N SER A 112 6.48 -0.49 -18.27
CA SER A 112 7.05 -0.01 -19.54
C SER A 112 6.01 0.17 -20.65
N LEU A 113 4.78 -0.29 -20.49
CA LEU A 113 3.72 -0.15 -21.51
C LEU A 113 3.48 1.30 -21.95
N GLY A 114 3.85 2.28 -21.12
CA GLY A 114 3.70 3.70 -21.44
C GLY A 114 4.84 4.30 -22.26
N SER A 115 5.94 3.59 -22.44
CA SER A 115 7.16 4.15 -23.04
C SER A 115 7.16 4.13 -24.57
N GLY A 116 6.15 3.57 -25.21
CA GLY A 116 6.00 3.56 -26.68
C GLY A 116 5.24 2.34 -27.20
N GLY A 117 4.46 2.52 -28.26
CA GLY A 117 3.80 1.42 -28.96
C GLY A 117 2.34 1.18 -28.53
N ASP A 118 1.84 0.00 -28.84
CA ASP A 118 0.47 -0.43 -28.56
C ASP A 118 0.30 -0.87 -27.10
N VAL A 119 -0.03 0.08 -26.23
CA VAL A 119 -0.31 -0.19 -24.80
C VAL A 119 -1.41 -1.25 -24.62
N SER A 120 -2.43 -1.23 -25.47
CA SER A 120 -3.56 -2.14 -25.36
C SER A 120 -3.18 -3.58 -25.74
N GLY A 121 -2.45 -3.75 -26.84
CA GLY A 121 -1.96 -5.07 -27.27
C GLY A 121 -0.94 -5.68 -26.29
N GLY A 122 -0.01 -4.88 -25.80
CA GLY A 122 0.94 -5.30 -24.79
C GLY A 122 0.26 -5.73 -23.48
N PHE A 123 -0.72 -4.98 -23.00
CA PHE A 123 -1.48 -5.34 -21.81
C PHE A 123 -2.27 -6.64 -21.99
N VAL A 124 -2.92 -6.83 -23.16
CA VAL A 124 -3.64 -8.08 -23.48
C VAL A 124 -2.69 -9.29 -23.45
N ALA A 125 -1.49 -9.15 -24.01
CA ALA A 125 -0.50 -10.24 -23.99
C ALA A 125 -0.08 -10.65 -22.57
N ILE A 126 0.14 -9.67 -21.69
CA ILE A 126 0.47 -9.94 -20.27
C ILE A 126 -0.72 -10.59 -19.57
N ARG A 127 -1.92 -10.08 -19.79
CA ARG A 127 -3.16 -10.64 -19.26
C ARG A 127 -3.32 -12.11 -19.63
N ASP A 128 -3.16 -12.43 -20.90
CA ASP A 128 -3.37 -13.79 -21.41
C ASP A 128 -2.32 -14.74 -20.83
N ARG A 129 -1.04 -14.33 -20.76
CA ARG A 129 0.03 -15.05 -20.06
C ARG A 129 -0.31 -15.30 -18.58
N ALA A 130 -0.82 -14.28 -17.88
CA ALA A 130 -1.23 -14.40 -16.49
C ALA A 130 -2.43 -15.38 -16.34
N ARG A 131 -3.36 -15.36 -17.32
CA ARG A 131 -4.49 -16.29 -17.32
C ARG A 131 -4.05 -17.74 -17.49
N GLU A 132 -3.06 -18.01 -18.33
CA GLU A 132 -2.49 -19.35 -18.55
C GLU A 132 -1.83 -19.93 -17.28
N ARG A 133 -1.35 -19.08 -16.37
CA ARG A 133 -0.79 -19.50 -15.07
C ARG A 133 -1.85 -19.85 -14.03
N LEU A 134 -3.06 -19.37 -14.20
CA LEU A 134 -4.15 -19.71 -13.27
C LEU A 134 -4.67 -21.13 -13.59
N PRO A 135 -5.13 -21.87 -12.57
CA PRO A 135 -5.74 -23.19 -12.80
C PRO A 135 -7.01 -23.07 -13.66
N GLU A 136 -7.33 -24.13 -14.38
CA GLU A 136 -8.59 -24.25 -15.13
C GLU A 136 -9.79 -24.20 -14.17
N LEU A 137 -10.35 -23.02 -14.01
CA LEU A 137 -11.48 -22.76 -13.16
C LEU A 137 -12.43 -21.78 -13.87
N GLU A 138 -13.71 -22.02 -13.78
CA GLU A 138 -14.75 -21.07 -14.22
C GLU A 138 -14.84 -19.91 -13.22
N PHE A 139 -13.96 -18.91 -13.39
CA PHE A 139 -13.89 -17.75 -12.48
C PHE A 139 -15.16 -16.91 -12.52
N GLY A 140 -15.84 -16.84 -13.66
CA GLY A 140 -17.09 -16.09 -13.84
C GLY A 140 -18.26 -16.54 -12.96
N LYS A 141 -18.15 -17.66 -12.27
CA LYS A 141 -19.16 -18.09 -11.28
C LYS A 141 -19.04 -17.35 -9.94
N TYR A 142 -17.92 -16.62 -9.72
CA TYR A 142 -17.72 -15.83 -8.53
C TYR A 142 -18.05 -14.37 -8.80
N ASP A 143 -18.84 -13.78 -7.94
CA ASP A 143 -19.16 -12.35 -8.02
C ASP A 143 -17.94 -11.50 -7.70
N GLN A 144 -17.03 -12.03 -6.86
CA GLN A 144 -15.85 -11.31 -6.42
C GLN A 144 -14.68 -12.26 -6.12
N ILE A 145 -13.48 -11.84 -6.49
CA ILE A 145 -12.23 -12.56 -6.24
C ILE A 145 -11.24 -11.65 -5.52
N MET A 146 -10.70 -12.12 -4.40
CA MET A 146 -9.60 -11.49 -3.72
C MET A 146 -8.33 -12.31 -3.90
N PHE A 147 -7.29 -11.70 -4.46
CA PHE A 147 -5.98 -12.31 -4.59
C PHE A 147 -5.06 -11.90 -3.43
N VAL A 148 -4.44 -12.87 -2.79
CA VAL A 148 -3.34 -12.65 -1.83
C VAL A 148 -2.04 -12.98 -2.56
N THR A 149 -1.19 -11.96 -2.76
CA THR A 149 -0.09 -11.99 -3.74
C THR A 149 1.17 -11.33 -3.20
N ASP A 150 2.32 -11.69 -3.74
CA ASP A 150 3.61 -11.01 -3.48
C ASP A 150 3.79 -9.70 -4.28
N GLY A 151 2.74 -9.25 -4.99
CA GLY A 151 2.72 -7.94 -5.66
C GLY A 151 2.27 -7.97 -7.11
N PHE A 152 2.10 -9.15 -7.72
CA PHE A 152 1.53 -9.21 -9.07
C PHE A 152 0.01 -8.96 -9.05
N PRO A 153 -0.53 -8.11 -9.92
CA PRO A 153 -1.96 -7.79 -9.95
C PRO A 153 -2.79 -8.86 -10.68
N TRP A 154 -2.92 -10.04 -10.10
CA TRP A 154 -3.60 -11.20 -10.70
C TRP A 154 -5.02 -10.92 -11.23
N GLY A 155 -5.67 -9.89 -10.71
CA GLY A 155 -6.98 -9.45 -11.18
C GLY A 155 -7.03 -9.11 -12.67
N ILE A 156 -5.88 -8.78 -13.29
CA ILE A 156 -5.81 -8.54 -14.74
C ILE A 156 -6.17 -9.78 -15.55
N ALA A 157 -5.88 -10.97 -15.03
CA ALA A 157 -6.15 -12.25 -15.68
C ALA A 157 -7.64 -12.62 -15.75
N VAL A 158 -8.49 -11.95 -14.96
CA VAL A 158 -9.93 -12.25 -14.82
C VAL A 158 -10.77 -10.97 -14.90
N PRO A 159 -10.69 -10.21 -16.02
CA PRO A 159 -11.36 -8.90 -16.16
C PRO A 159 -12.90 -9.00 -16.09
N GLU A 160 -13.45 -10.20 -16.30
CA GLU A 160 -14.87 -10.50 -16.17
C GLU A 160 -15.38 -10.45 -14.72
N CYS A 161 -14.47 -10.52 -13.75
CA CYS A 161 -14.81 -10.57 -12.32
C CYS A 161 -14.47 -9.27 -11.60
N VAL A 162 -15.19 -8.99 -10.52
CA VAL A 162 -14.76 -7.96 -9.56
C VAL A 162 -13.55 -8.46 -8.79
N THR A 163 -12.43 -7.75 -8.84
CA THR A 163 -11.18 -8.19 -8.21
C THR A 163 -10.62 -7.18 -7.23
N THR A 164 -9.94 -7.70 -6.20
CA THR A 164 -9.11 -6.92 -5.28
C THR A 164 -7.89 -7.74 -4.87
N HIS A 165 -6.91 -7.08 -4.26
CA HIS A 165 -5.64 -7.69 -3.88
C HIS A 165 -5.30 -7.40 -2.43
N LEU A 166 -4.55 -8.30 -1.80
CA LEU A 166 -3.78 -8.06 -0.57
C LEU A 166 -2.35 -8.50 -0.80
N PHE A 167 -1.39 -7.76 -0.28
CA PHE A 167 0.00 -8.16 -0.37
C PHE A 167 0.38 -9.06 0.80
N SER A 168 1.10 -10.15 0.52
CA SER A 168 1.68 -11.01 1.55
C SER A 168 2.74 -10.30 2.39
N TYR A 169 3.37 -9.29 1.83
CA TYR A 169 4.32 -8.38 2.49
C TYR A 169 4.04 -6.93 2.00
N PRO A 170 4.21 -5.85 2.78
CA PRO A 170 4.90 -5.85 4.09
C PRO A 170 4.02 -6.22 5.28
N ASP A 171 2.71 -6.10 5.22
CA ASP A 171 1.87 -6.34 6.40
C ASP A 171 0.44 -6.75 6.06
N LEU A 172 0.31 -8.01 5.65
CA LEU A 172 -0.99 -8.60 5.35
C LEU A 172 -1.94 -8.55 6.57
N GLY A 173 -1.43 -8.85 7.77
CA GLY A 173 -2.23 -8.86 8.99
C GLY A 173 -2.80 -7.48 9.31
N ARG A 174 -2.00 -6.44 9.16
CA ARG A 174 -2.43 -5.05 9.37
C ARG A 174 -3.53 -4.65 8.39
N CYS A 175 -3.34 -4.90 7.09
CA CYS A 175 -4.35 -4.60 6.07
C CYS A 175 -5.69 -5.27 6.36
N VAL A 176 -5.67 -6.54 6.84
CA VAL A 176 -6.88 -7.27 7.21
C VAL A 176 -7.54 -6.64 8.45
N VAL A 177 -6.76 -6.38 9.51
CA VAL A 177 -7.30 -5.82 10.77
C VAL A 177 -7.88 -4.42 10.54
N GLU A 178 -7.16 -3.54 9.86
CA GLU A 178 -7.61 -2.17 9.57
C GLU A 178 -8.87 -2.19 8.67
N GLY A 179 -8.88 -3.04 7.65
CA GLY A 179 -10.02 -3.18 6.76
C GLY A 179 -11.27 -3.72 7.47
N ILE A 180 -11.13 -4.73 8.35
CA ILE A 180 -12.24 -5.26 9.15
C ILE A 180 -12.74 -4.20 10.13
N TRP A 181 -11.83 -3.58 10.87
CA TRP A 181 -12.21 -2.57 11.86
C TRP A 181 -12.94 -1.38 11.24
N ALA A 182 -12.40 -0.84 10.12
CA ALA A 182 -13.04 0.24 9.39
C ALA A 182 -14.44 -0.14 8.85
N SER A 183 -14.67 -1.41 8.54
CA SER A 183 -15.96 -1.90 8.02
C SER A 183 -17.01 -2.13 9.11
N HIS A 184 -16.60 -2.35 10.35
CA HIS A 184 -17.48 -2.65 11.48
C HIS A 184 -17.88 -1.41 12.29
N ASP A 185 -17.26 -0.27 12.06
CA ASP A 185 -17.61 0.99 12.72
C ASP A 185 -18.55 1.82 11.83
N PRO A 186 -19.88 1.76 12.04
CA PRO A 186 -20.83 2.52 11.25
C PRO A 186 -20.69 4.05 11.44
N SER A 187 -20.02 4.49 12.51
CA SER A 187 -19.70 5.89 12.73
C SER A 187 -18.56 6.39 11.84
N ARG A 188 -17.88 5.49 11.13
CA ARG A 188 -16.76 5.78 10.22
C ARG A 188 -17.23 6.01 8.77
N GLY A 189 -18.25 6.83 8.59
CA GLY A 189 -18.50 7.42 7.27
C GLY A 189 -17.31 8.28 6.81
N ALA A 190 -17.29 8.62 5.53
CA ALA A 190 -16.28 9.52 4.97
C ALA A 190 -16.49 10.94 5.50
N ARG A 191 -15.88 11.26 6.66
CA ARG A 191 -16.03 12.53 7.38
C ARG A 191 -15.21 13.63 6.75
N ASN A 192 -13.98 13.31 6.34
CA ASN A 192 -13.09 14.26 5.69
C ASN A 192 -12.24 13.59 4.60
N ALA A 193 -11.93 14.40 3.59
CA ALA A 193 -11.14 14.00 2.45
C ALA A 193 -10.02 15.02 2.18
N LEU A 194 -8.87 14.52 1.75
CA LEU A 194 -7.74 15.30 1.27
C LEU A 194 -7.61 15.06 -0.24
N LEU A 195 -7.79 16.13 -1.03
CA LEU A 195 -7.58 16.11 -2.47
C LEU A 195 -6.29 16.86 -2.79
N ILE A 196 -5.36 16.21 -3.48
CA ILE A 196 -4.04 16.74 -3.80
C ILE A 196 -3.88 16.83 -5.30
N HIS A 197 -3.71 18.07 -5.80
CA HIS A 197 -3.53 18.38 -7.20
C HIS A 197 -2.52 19.54 -7.34
N PRO A 198 -1.24 19.25 -7.57
CA PRO A 198 -0.17 20.25 -7.55
C PRO A 198 -0.21 21.28 -8.68
N HIS A 199 -0.97 21.02 -9.76
CA HIS A 199 -1.09 21.94 -10.88
C HIS A 199 -1.81 23.21 -10.47
N GLN A 200 -1.52 24.33 -11.16
CA GLN A 200 -2.10 25.64 -10.84
C GLN A 200 -3.57 25.76 -11.22
N VAL A 201 -4.01 24.98 -12.18
CA VAL A 201 -5.42 24.93 -12.62
C VAL A 201 -6.05 23.68 -12.05
N GLU A 202 -7.15 23.84 -11.33
CA GLU A 202 -7.90 22.71 -10.77
C GLU A 202 -8.44 21.83 -11.90
N GLY A 203 -8.04 20.56 -11.92
CA GLY A 203 -8.53 19.58 -12.89
C GLY A 203 -10.02 19.31 -12.74
N SER A 204 -10.69 19.05 -13.84
CA SER A 204 -12.13 18.72 -13.87
C SER A 204 -12.47 17.50 -12.98
N GLU A 205 -11.55 16.56 -12.89
CA GLU A 205 -11.63 15.37 -12.03
C GLU A 205 -11.75 15.74 -10.55
N ILE A 206 -10.80 16.52 -10.02
CA ILE A 206 -10.77 16.93 -8.62
C ILE A 206 -12.01 17.71 -8.24
N LYS A 207 -12.48 18.60 -9.13
CA LYS A 207 -13.72 19.34 -8.95
C LYS A 207 -14.93 18.41 -8.85
N ALA A 208 -15.07 17.45 -9.77
CA ALA A 208 -16.18 16.50 -9.77
C ALA A 208 -16.19 15.62 -8.49
N ILE A 209 -15.00 15.18 -8.03
CA ILE A 209 -14.86 14.42 -6.79
C ILE A 209 -15.26 15.29 -5.59
N ALA A 210 -14.73 16.52 -5.51
CA ALA A 210 -15.04 17.45 -4.42
C ALA A 210 -16.54 17.73 -4.32
N GLU A 211 -17.20 18.05 -5.44
CA GLU A 211 -18.65 18.30 -5.49
C GLU A 211 -19.46 17.08 -5.02
N SER A 212 -19.05 15.87 -5.39
CA SER A 212 -19.71 14.63 -4.94
C SER A 212 -19.56 14.43 -3.44
N LEU A 213 -18.36 14.63 -2.91
CA LEU A 213 -18.07 14.48 -1.49
C LEU A 213 -18.81 15.55 -0.65
N TYR A 214 -18.90 16.80 -1.11
CA TYR A 214 -19.69 17.85 -0.45
C TYR A 214 -21.17 17.49 -0.38
N LYS A 215 -21.76 16.96 -1.46
CA LYS A 215 -23.16 16.48 -1.47
C LYS A 215 -23.41 15.41 -0.41
N ASN A 216 -22.39 14.62 -0.08
CA ASN A 216 -22.42 13.59 0.95
C ASN A 216 -21.94 14.08 2.33
N LYS A 217 -21.87 15.39 2.55
CA LYS A 217 -21.47 16.03 3.81
C LYS A 217 -20.06 15.66 4.29
N THR A 218 -19.19 15.23 3.36
CA THR A 218 -17.77 15.03 3.63
C THR A 218 -17.07 16.37 3.58
N LEU A 219 -16.31 16.70 4.63
CA LEU A 219 -15.44 17.88 4.62
C LEU A 219 -14.27 17.64 3.67
N VAL A 220 -14.09 18.50 2.67
CA VAL A 220 -13.05 18.37 1.67
C VAL A 220 -11.97 19.42 1.89
N ARG A 221 -10.72 18.94 2.00
CA ARG A 221 -9.52 19.79 1.97
C ARG A 221 -8.87 19.65 0.61
N ASN A 222 -8.93 20.70 -0.18
CA ASN A 222 -8.31 20.75 -1.49
C ASN A 222 -6.93 21.41 -1.38
N GLN A 223 -5.89 20.70 -1.82
CA GLN A 223 -4.51 21.17 -1.89
C GLN A 223 -4.12 21.29 -3.36
N THR A 224 -4.17 22.53 -3.89
CA THR A 224 -3.85 22.85 -5.29
C THR A 224 -2.68 23.82 -5.35
N GLY A 225 -1.90 23.75 -6.43
CA GLY A 225 -0.75 24.63 -6.65
C GLY A 225 0.18 24.68 -5.44
N PRO A 226 0.57 25.89 -4.93
CA PRO A 226 1.50 26.02 -3.80
C PRO A 226 1.04 25.35 -2.50
N GLN A 227 -0.25 25.05 -2.36
CA GLN A 227 -0.78 24.33 -1.20
C GLN A 227 -0.45 22.82 -1.24
N ALA A 228 -0.12 22.29 -2.42
CA ALA A 228 0.30 20.90 -2.60
C ALA A 228 1.84 20.78 -2.59
N SER A 229 2.50 21.42 -1.62
CA SER A 229 3.94 21.26 -1.42
C SER A 229 4.27 19.96 -0.68
N VAL A 230 5.48 19.41 -0.92
CA VAL A 230 5.97 18.18 -0.27
C VAL A 230 5.83 18.26 1.25
N ALA A 231 6.30 19.38 1.84
CA ALA A 231 6.25 19.58 3.29
C ALA A 231 4.82 19.54 3.84
N LYS A 232 3.91 20.26 3.19
CA LYS A 232 2.53 20.39 3.69
C LYS A 232 1.75 19.09 3.52
N VAL A 233 1.89 18.42 2.39
CA VAL A 233 1.23 17.13 2.14
C VAL A 233 1.69 16.08 3.13
N THR A 234 3.00 15.97 3.38
CA THR A 234 3.55 15.06 4.39
C THR A 234 2.96 15.33 5.77
N LEU A 235 3.00 16.59 6.22
CA LEU A 235 2.47 16.96 7.54
C LEU A 235 0.96 16.66 7.67
N LEU A 236 0.17 16.98 6.65
CA LEU A 236 -1.28 16.71 6.66
C LEU A 236 -1.58 15.21 6.78
N THR A 237 -0.90 14.38 5.97
CA THR A 237 -1.16 12.94 5.93
C THR A 237 -0.74 12.22 7.22
N GLU A 238 0.31 12.69 7.87
CA GLU A 238 0.82 12.09 9.11
C GLU A 238 0.10 12.56 10.38
N THR A 239 -0.48 13.78 10.37
CA THR A 239 -1.02 14.39 11.60
C THR A 239 -2.53 14.43 11.69
N LEU A 240 -3.23 14.47 10.56
CA LEU A 240 -4.69 14.59 10.54
C LEU A 240 -5.38 13.35 9.96
N PRO A 241 -6.53 12.95 10.53
CA PRO A 241 -7.25 11.77 10.08
C PRO A 241 -8.08 12.07 8.83
N PHE A 242 -7.65 11.58 7.70
CA PHE A 242 -8.42 11.60 6.46
C PHE A 242 -8.98 10.21 6.16
N ASP A 243 -10.29 10.13 5.94
CA ASP A 243 -10.95 8.88 5.53
C ASP A 243 -10.71 8.56 4.05
N ILE A 244 -10.45 9.63 3.26
CA ILE A 244 -10.18 9.56 1.83
C ILE A 244 -8.97 10.46 1.51
N ILE A 245 -8.05 9.95 0.70
CA ILE A 245 -6.97 10.73 0.09
C ILE A 245 -7.01 10.48 -1.42
N VAL A 246 -7.14 11.56 -2.20
CA VAL A 246 -7.08 11.50 -3.67
C VAL A 246 -5.80 12.20 -4.12
N LEU A 247 -5.02 11.50 -4.92
CA LEU A 247 -3.78 11.99 -5.53
C LEU A 247 -4.01 12.10 -7.04
N SER A 248 -3.91 13.30 -7.59
CA SER A 248 -4.06 13.58 -9.02
C SER A 248 -2.84 14.37 -9.48
N THR A 249 -1.78 13.62 -9.83
CA THR A 249 -0.49 14.18 -10.21
C THR A 249 0.34 13.16 -10.97
N ASP A 250 1.41 13.62 -11.62
CA ASP A 250 2.36 12.74 -12.30
C ASP A 250 3.10 11.86 -11.29
N VAL A 251 3.29 10.60 -11.66
CA VAL A 251 3.93 9.57 -10.85
C VAL A 251 4.94 8.82 -11.70
N GLY A 252 6.11 8.53 -11.13
CA GLY A 252 7.12 7.71 -11.80
C GLY A 252 8.34 7.47 -10.92
N ASP A 253 9.18 6.55 -11.38
CA ASP A 253 10.50 6.37 -10.77
C ASP A 253 11.39 7.57 -11.07
N VAL A 254 12.23 7.92 -10.10
CA VAL A 254 13.11 9.10 -10.15
C VAL A 254 14.43 8.76 -10.80
N PRO A 255 15.01 9.66 -11.63
CA PRO A 255 16.41 9.56 -12.03
C PRO A 255 17.34 9.58 -10.80
N GLY A 256 18.51 8.99 -10.92
CA GLY A 256 19.43 8.93 -9.80
C GLY A 256 20.85 8.59 -10.17
N GLU A 257 21.58 8.09 -9.22
CA GLU A 257 22.98 7.73 -9.31
C GLU A 257 23.17 6.27 -8.87
N ARG A 258 23.92 5.50 -9.67
CA ARG A 258 24.47 4.21 -9.23
C ARG A 258 25.87 4.45 -8.69
N ALA A 259 26.07 4.18 -7.42
CA ALA A 259 27.34 4.40 -6.75
C ALA A 259 27.93 3.08 -6.23
N THR A 260 29.25 2.94 -6.36
CA THR A 260 30.03 1.84 -5.82
C THR A 260 30.80 2.32 -4.60
N TYR A 261 30.70 1.56 -3.52
CA TYR A 261 31.35 1.83 -2.24
C TYR A 261 32.27 0.69 -1.86
N GLU A 262 33.46 1.02 -1.33
CA GLU A 262 34.40 0.06 -0.76
C GLU A 262 34.68 0.43 0.70
N PHE A 263 34.43 -0.50 1.60
CA PHE A 263 34.61 -0.30 3.04
C PHE A 263 35.01 -1.61 3.74
N HIS A 264 35.41 -1.52 5.00
CA HIS A 264 35.64 -2.69 5.84
C HIS A 264 34.46 -2.87 6.78
N ASP A 265 33.94 -4.10 6.87
CA ASP A 265 32.88 -4.42 7.82
C ASP A 265 33.43 -4.58 9.26
N SER A 266 32.53 -4.85 10.20
CA SER A 266 32.89 -5.02 11.62
C SER A 266 33.82 -6.20 11.91
N GLU A 267 34.01 -7.12 10.95
CA GLU A 267 34.93 -8.26 11.04
C GLU A 267 36.26 -7.95 10.30
N GLY A 268 36.40 -6.75 9.73
CA GLY A 268 37.59 -6.34 8.98
C GLY A 268 37.64 -6.88 7.55
N LEU A 269 36.56 -7.45 7.05
CA LEU A 269 36.47 -7.91 5.66
C LEU A 269 36.26 -6.72 4.72
N SER A 270 36.99 -6.67 3.61
CA SER A 270 36.76 -5.68 2.57
C SER A 270 35.46 -6.00 1.85
N ARG A 271 34.58 -5.01 1.73
CA ARG A 271 33.26 -5.12 1.09
C ARG A 271 33.16 -4.15 -0.07
N ARG A 272 32.55 -4.62 -1.14
CA ARG A 272 32.19 -3.80 -2.30
C ARG A 272 30.67 -3.81 -2.46
N LEU A 273 30.05 -2.65 -2.28
CA LEU A 273 28.60 -2.50 -2.32
C LEU A 273 28.19 -1.54 -3.44
N VAL A 274 27.27 -1.94 -4.29
CA VAL A 274 26.68 -1.11 -5.34
C VAL A 274 25.25 -0.74 -4.96
N ILE A 275 24.96 0.56 -4.94
CA ILE A 275 23.65 1.10 -4.54
C ILE A 275 23.17 2.09 -5.59
N ASP A 276 21.91 1.99 -5.95
CA ASP A 276 21.20 3.01 -6.72
C ASP A 276 20.54 4.00 -5.74
N HIS A 277 20.86 5.28 -5.89
CA HIS A 277 20.34 6.38 -5.08
C HIS A 277 19.36 7.23 -5.88
N ALA A 278 18.20 7.51 -5.31
CA ALA A 278 17.26 8.51 -5.81
C ALA A 278 16.94 9.51 -4.70
N VAL A 279 16.70 10.75 -5.09
CA VAL A 279 16.44 11.85 -4.16
C VAL A 279 15.12 12.52 -4.53
N GLY A 280 14.17 12.49 -3.61
CA GLY A 280 13.02 13.39 -3.60
C GLY A 280 13.35 14.64 -2.80
N PHE A 281 12.79 15.77 -3.20
CA PHE A 281 13.00 17.01 -2.47
C PHE A 281 11.77 17.91 -2.55
N GLY A 282 11.62 18.77 -1.55
CA GLY A 282 10.65 19.84 -1.52
C GLY A 282 11.25 21.06 -0.83
N TYR A 283 10.71 22.23 -1.11
CA TYR A 283 11.14 23.46 -0.49
C TYR A 283 10.09 23.97 0.50
N ASP A 284 10.52 24.24 1.73
CA ASP A 284 9.66 24.89 2.72
C ASP A 284 9.98 26.40 2.75
N PRO A 285 9.15 27.26 2.15
CA PRO A 285 9.41 28.68 2.06
C PRO A 285 9.35 29.40 3.43
N LYS A 286 8.75 28.77 4.46
CA LYS A 286 8.68 29.37 5.81
C LYS A 286 9.97 29.21 6.59
N THR A 287 10.67 28.11 6.39
CA THR A 287 11.93 27.78 7.08
C THR A 287 13.14 27.98 6.19
N GLU A 288 12.93 28.26 4.89
CA GLU A 288 13.96 28.35 3.86
C GLU A 288 14.80 27.05 3.77
N LYS A 289 14.22 25.92 4.19
CA LYS A 289 14.89 24.62 4.18
C LYS A 289 14.43 23.76 3.01
N VAL A 290 15.36 23.01 2.46
CA VAL A 290 15.07 21.92 1.52
C VAL A 290 14.82 20.66 2.34
N LEU A 291 13.64 20.06 2.13
CA LEU A 291 13.33 18.73 2.64
C LEU A 291 13.87 17.71 1.64
N VAL A 292 14.70 16.81 2.10
CA VAL A 292 15.30 15.77 1.25
C VAL A 292 14.79 14.41 1.70
N GLN A 293 14.30 13.64 0.75
CA GLN A 293 13.90 12.24 0.94
C GLN A 293 14.81 11.39 0.08
N GLN A 294 15.52 10.48 0.70
CA GLN A 294 16.47 9.62 0.01
C GLN A 294 15.92 8.21 -0.08
N PHE A 295 16.00 7.63 -1.27
CA PHE A 295 15.69 6.23 -1.54
C PHE A 295 16.98 5.52 -1.96
N GLU A 296 17.27 4.39 -1.32
CA GLU A 296 18.41 3.53 -1.63
C GLU A 296 17.91 2.15 -2.07
N ARG A 297 18.41 1.69 -3.23
CA ARG A 297 18.19 0.34 -3.71
C ARG A 297 19.52 -0.37 -3.80
N PHE A 298 19.70 -1.43 -3.01
CA PHE A 298 20.85 -2.29 -3.13
C PHE A 298 20.82 -3.02 -4.47
N HIS A 299 21.93 -2.98 -5.21
CA HIS A 299 22.08 -3.57 -6.53
C HIS A 299 22.98 -4.80 -6.49
N GLU A 300 24.16 -4.68 -5.88
CA GLU A 300 25.18 -5.74 -5.82
C GLU A 300 25.92 -5.68 -4.48
N LEU A 301 26.33 -6.86 -3.96
CA LEU A 301 27.27 -6.97 -2.86
C LEU A 301 28.34 -7.99 -3.21
N ASP A 302 29.62 -7.56 -3.17
CA ASP A 302 30.81 -8.39 -3.45
C ASP A 302 30.74 -9.18 -4.77
N GLY A 303 30.17 -8.58 -5.83
CA GLY A 303 29.99 -9.17 -7.15
C GLY A 303 28.76 -10.05 -7.30
N VAL A 304 27.92 -10.14 -6.27
CA VAL A 304 26.67 -10.91 -6.31
C VAL A 304 25.48 -9.95 -6.39
N GLU A 305 24.63 -10.13 -7.39
CA GLU A 305 23.41 -9.35 -7.54
C GLU A 305 22.49 -9.49 -6.32
N TRP A 306 21.87 -8.38 -5.91
CA TRP A 306 21.00 -8.35 -4.74
C TRP A 306 19.77 -9.25 -4.86
N THR A 307 19.35 -9.53 -6.07
CA THR A 307 18.22 -10.43 -6.39
C THR A 307 18.57 -11.90 -6.24
N ASP A 308 19.83 -12.28 -6.36
CA ASP A 308 20.26 -13.68 -6.21
C ASP A 308 20.27 -14.15 -4.74
N GLN A 309 19.11 -14.66 -4.28
CA GLN A 309 18.94 -15.14 -2.90
C GLN A 309 19.80 -16.37 -2.56
N ALA A 310 20.11 -17.20 -3.55
CA ALA A 310 20.89 -18.42 -3.31
C ALA A 310 22.37 -18.06 -3.10
N ALA A 311 22.93 -17.22 -3.96
CA ALA A 311 24.31 -16.76 -3.82
C ALA A 311 24.51 -15.89 -2.55
N LYS A 312 23.55 -15.05 -2.20
CA LYS A 312 23.61 -14.22 -0.98
C LYS A 312 23.73 -15.02 0.32
N LYS A 313 23.21 -16.22 0.39
CA LYS A 313 23.34 -17.07 1.58
C LYS A 313 24.80 -17.35 1.96
N ASN A 314 25.69 -17.33 0.99
CA ASN A 314 27.12 -17.59 1.18
C ASN A 314 27.93 -16.32 1.53
N LEU A 315 27.34 -15.13 1.44
CA LEU A 315 28.05 -13.87 1.59
C LEU A 315 28.08 -13.30 3.00
N TYR A 316 27.39 -13.90 3.95
CA TYR A 316 27.20 -13.34 5.30
C TYR A 316 26.78 -11.85 5.27
N VAL A 317 25.69 -11.61 4.58
CA VAL A 317 25.19 -10.24 4.24
C VAL A 317 25.01 -9.35 5.47
N GLY A 318 24.69 -9.95 6.64
CA GLY A 318 24.33 -9.21 7.85
C GLY A 318 25.41 -8.25 8.35
N THR A 319 26.69 -8.67 8.36
CA THR A 319 27.80 -7.79 8.78
C THR A 319 28.05 -6.66 7.81
N ALA A 320 27.97 -6.92 6.51
CA ALA A 320 28.15 -5.90 5.48
C ALA A 320 27.11 -4.80 5.61
N ILE A 321 25.81 -5.17 5.75
CA ILE A 321 24.72 -4.20 5.84
C ILE A 321 24.73 -3.46 7.18
N THR A 322 24.97 -4.15 8.29
CA THR A 322 25.07 -3.50 9.60
C THR A 322 26.20 -2.49 9.63
N SER A 323 27.36 -2.84 9.05
CA SER A 323 28.50 -1.94 8.96
C SER A 323 28.21 -0.75 8.03
N TRP A 324 27.56 -0.99 6.88
CA TRP A 324 27.10 0.06 5.99
C TRP A 324 26.19 1.07 6.71
N ILE A 325 25.22 0.59 7.48
CA ILE A 325 24.33 1.46 8.27
C ILE A 325 25.12 2.24 9.31
N ALA A 326 26.10 1.62 9.96
CA ALA A 326 26.93 2.23 11.00
C ALA A 326 27.87 3.33 10.45
N LEU A 327 28.15 3.37 9.13
CA LEU A 327 28.94 4.45 8.51
C LEU A 327 28.21 5.81 8.50
N GLY A 328 26.98 5.88 8.98
CA GLY A 328 26.24 7.12 9.15
C GLY A 328 25.41 7.53 7.94
N ASN A 329 25.30 8.84 7.71
CA ASN A 329 24.50 9.41 6.61
C ASN A 329 25.28 9.43 5.28
N VAL A 330 24.58 9.82 4.20
CA VAL A 330 25.16 9.84 2.82
C VAL A 330 26.42 10.67 2.71
N LEU A 331 26.52 11.79 3.44
CA LEU A 331 27.70 12.65 3.36
C LEU A 331 28.92 11.95 3.98
N GLU A 332 28.73 11.26 5.09
CA GLU A 332 29.77 10.46 5.76
C GLU A 332 30.18 9.26 4.90
N ARG A 333 29.22 8.61 4.24
CA ARG A 333 29.45 7.48 3.34
C ARG A 333 30.19 7.87 2.04
N ASN A 334 30.17 9.14 1.64
CA ASN A 334 30.88 9.60 0.45
C ASN A 334 32.40 9.35 0.51
N GLU A 335 32.99 9.25 1.69
CA GLU A 335 34.43 8.91 1.83
C GLU A 335 34.75 7.50 1.29
N TYR A 336 33.78 6.61 1.24
CA TYR A 336 33.92 5.23 0.76
C TYR A 336 33.50 5.06 -0.70
N LYS A 337 33.01 6.13 -1.36
CA LYS A 337 32.55 6.06 -2.74
C LYS A 337 33.74 6.05 -3.70
N VAL A 338 33.88 4.95 -4.45
CA VAL A 338 35.00 4.76 -5.41
C VAL A 338 34.62 5.01 -6.86
N ALA A 339 33.32 4.87 -7.19
CA ALA A 339 32.80 5.14 -8.53
C ALA A 339 31.33 5.54 -8.47
N SER A 340 30.86 6.28 -9.48
CA SER A 340 29.44 6.54 -9.68
C SER A 340 29.12 6.85 -11.14
N GLU A 341 27.86 6.58 -11.51
CA GLU A 341 27.28 6.90 -12.81
C GLU A 341 25.85 7.40 -12.65
N GLU A 342 25.45 8.37 -13.47
CA GLU A 342 24.06 8.80 -13.53
C GLU A 342 23.22 7.73 -14.22
N ILE A 343 22.07 7.40 -13.63
CA ILE A 343 21.10 6.47 -14.21
C ILE A 343 19.77 7.19 -14.42
N PRO A 344 19.12 6.96 -15.57
CA PRO A 344 17.87 7.67 -15.91
C PRO A 344 16.69 7.30 -15.02
N ARG A 345 16.81 6.19 -14.28
CA ARG A 345 15.75 5.66 -13.45
C ARG A 345 16.31 4.77 -12.35
N VAL A 346 15.89 5.01 -11.12
CA VAL A 346 16.09 4.11 -9.98
C VAL A 346 14.81 3.31 -9.78
N VAL A 347 14.85 2.03 -10.13
CA VAL A 347 13.67 1.15 -10.06
C VAL A 347 13.14 1.08 -8.64
N GLY A 348 11.86 1.38 -8.47
CA GLY A 348 11.17 1.36 -7.18
C GLY A 348 11.26 2.67 -6.40
N SER A 349 11.91 3.72 -6.89
CA SER A 349 12.00 5.03 -6.22
C SER A 349 10.66 5.77 -6.17
N MET A 350 9.76 5.46 -7.07
CA MET A 350 8.39 6.01 -7.23
C MET A 350 8.11 7.28 -6.42
N ALA A 351 8.06 8.40 -7.12
CA ALA A 351 7.72 9.70 -6.54
C ALA A 351 6.47 10.29 -7.18
N LEU A 352 5.84 11.20 -6.46
CA LEU A 352 4.75 12.04 -6.95
C LEU A 352 5.30 13.44 -7.20
N GLN A 353 4.95 14.01 -8.36
CA GLN A 353 5.29 15.40 -8.66
C GLN A 353 4.44 16.32 -7.79
N MET A 354 5.05 17.05 -6.86
CA MET A 354 4.40 18.09 -6.08
C MET A 354 4.71 19.47 -6.66
N TYR A 355 4.08 20.51 -6.13
CA TYR A 355 4.27 21.87 -6.63
C TYR A 355 5.73 22.34 -6.56
N ASP A 356 6.44 22.00 -5.49
CA ASP A 356 7.79 22.44 -5.16
C ASP A 356 8.89 21.39 -5.38
N GLY A 357 8.52 20.16 -5.80
CA GLY A 357 9.49 19.10 -6.03
C GLY A 357 8.92 17.70 -6.13
N LEU A 358 9.75 16.71 -5.88
CA LEU A 358 9.41 15.29 -5.95
C LEU A 358 9.19 14.73 -4.54
N TRP A 359 8.00 14.22 -4.29
CA TRP A 359 7.68 13.53 -3.05
C TRP A 359 7.82 12.02 -3.21
N ILE A 360 8.86 11.45 -2.60
CA ILE A 360 8.97 10.00 -2.43
C ILE A 360 8.26 9.66 -1.12
N PRO A 361 7.05 9.10 -1.12
CA PRO A 361 6.31 8.87 0.11
C PRO A 361 6.97 7.78 0.96
N MET A 362 7.68 8.21 1.99
CA MET A 362 8.30 7.36 3.01
C MET A 362 7.49 7.44 4.32
N ILE A 363 6.16 7.45 4.19
CA ILE A 363 5.23 7.58 5.30
C ILE A 363 5.36 6.37 6.21
N GLN A 364 5.74 6.58 7.46
CA GLN A 364 5.82 5.50 8.45
C GLN A 364 4.45 5.10 8.99
N GLY A 365 3.48 5.98 8.92
CA GLY A 365 2.10 5.75 9.30
C GLY A 365 1.23 6.97 9.06
N PHE A 366 -0.03 6.74 8.72
CA PHE A 366 -1.06 7.78 8.77
C PHE A 366 -1.41 8.13 10.21
N CYS A 367 -2.19 9.20 10.38
CA CYS A 367 -2.73 9.56 11.70
C CYS A 367 -3.34 8.32 12.38
N PRO A 368 -2.99 8.04 13.66
CA PRO A 368 -3.39 6.79 14.34
C PRO A 368 -4.90 6.56 14.45
N SER A 369 -5.69 7.62 14.33
CA SER A 369 -7.16 7.54 14.41
C SER A 369 -7.85 7.21 13.10
N CYS A 370 -7.10 7.00 11.99
CA CYS A 370 -7.71 6.68 10.70
C CYS A 370 -6.89 5.69 9.87
N SER A 371 -7.59 5.02 8.94
CA SER A 371 -7.02 4.17 7.91
C SER A 371 -7.65 4.60 6.58
N PRO A 372 -6.99 5.47 5.81
CA PRO A 372 -7.61 6.08 4.64
C PRO A 372 -7.85 5.09 3.50
N VAL A 373 -8.85 5.39 2.67
CA VAL A 373 -8.92 4.92 1.29
C VAL A 373 -8.13 5.88 0.43
N ILE A 374 -7.18 5.38 -0.33
CA ILE A 374 -6.36 6.18 -1.24
C ILE A 374 -6.75 5.87 -2.67
N VAL A 375 -7.04 6.92 -3.45
CA VAL A 375 -7.22 6.84 -4.89
C VAL A 375 -6.12 7.66 -5.55
N ASN A 376 -5.23 6.98 -6.26
CA ASN A 376 -4.11 7.61 -6.94
C ASN A 376 -4.33 7.52 -8.46
N ASN A 377 -4.70 8.63 -9.04
CA ASN A 377 -4.94 8.79 -10.48
C ASN A 377 -3.67 9.19 -11.25
N GLY A 378 -2.50 9.02 -10.68
CA GLY A 378 -1.23 9.15 -11.40
C GLY A 378 -0.94 7.92 -12.27
N CYS A 379 -0.20 8.14 -13.36
CA CYS A 379 0.25 7.07 -14.25
C CYS A 379 1.10 6.04 -13.49
N SER A 380 0.94 4.74 -13.80
CA SER A 380 1.72 3.65 -13.21
C SER A 380 1.80 3.67 -11.68
N SER A 381 0.80 4.25 -11.01
CA SER A 381 0.79 4.50 -9.57
C SER A 381 0.58 3.24 -8.72
N TRP A 382 0.16 2.11 -9.32
CA TRP A 382 -0.05 0.85 -8.60
C TRP A 382 1.23 0.30 -7.98
N HIS A 383 2.29 0.16 -8.74
CA HIS A 383 3.52 -0.56 -8.42
C HIS A 383 3.98 -0.44 -6.95
N GLN A 384 5.04 0.32 -6.68
CA GLN A 384 5.58 0.44 -5.32
C GLN A 384 4.72 1.29 -4.37
N LEU A 385 3.93 2.24 -4.91
CA LEU A 385 3.11 3.12 -4.06
C LEU A 385 1.99 2.36 -3.35
N SER A 386 1.38 1.37 -3.99
CA SER A 386 0.36 0.55 -3.34
C SER A 386 0.89 -0.16 -2.10
N LYS A 387 2.13 -0.71 -2.16
CA LYS A 387 2.80 -1.33 -1.02
C LYS A 387 3.14 -0.32 0.07
N ARG A 388 3.71 0.83 -0.28
CA ARG A 388 4.09 1.88 0.69
C ARG A 388 2.90 2.42 1.45
N PHE A 389 1.82 2.75 0.74
CA PHE A 389 0.62 3.28 1.39
C PHE A 389 -0.12 2.22 2.21
N SER A 390 -0.14 0.96 1.77
CA SER A 390 -0.69 -0.14 2.57
C SER A 390 0.13 -0.37 3.83
N PHE A 391 1.47 -0.32 3.74
CA PHE A 391 2.36 -0.40 4.91
C PHE A 391 2.11 0.76 5.88
N ALA A 392 1.90 1.97 5.38
CA ALA A 392 1.57 3.14 6.19
C ALA A 392 0.19 3.05 6.87
N GLY A 393 -0.64 2.07 6.52
CA GLY A 393 -1.94 1.82 7.15
C GLY A 393 -3.15 2.25 6.34
N ALA A 394 -3.03 2.43 5.03
CA ALA A 394 -4.19 2.58 4.18
C ALA A 394 -5.01 1.27 4.17
N ARG A 395 -6.34 1.38 4.40
CA ARG A 395 -7.24 0.22 4.35
C ARG A 395 -7.57 -0.23 2.93
N ALA A 396 -7.41 0.67 1.97
CA ALA A 396 -7.52 0.39 0.56
C ALA A 396 -6.71 1.38 -0.27
N TYR A 397 -6.18 0.90 -1.38
CA TYR A 397 -5.46 1.70 -2.36
C TYR A 397 -5.93 1.34 -3.76
N ILE A 398 -6.31 2.35 -4.54
CA ILE A 398 -6.62 2.24 -5.96
C ILE A 398 -5.54 3.00 -6.72
N GLY A 399 -4.92 2.36 -7.73
CA GLY A 399 -3.90 2.98 -8.55
C GLY A 399 -3.88 2.41 -9.97
N ALA A 400 -3.25 3.14 -10.89
CA ALA A 400 -3.11 2.73 -12.28
C ALA A 400 -1.90 1.80 -12.47
N LEU A 401 -2.07 0.75 -13.24
CA LEU A 401 -1.02 -0.23 -13.59
C LEU A 401 -0.04 0.33 -14.64
N PHE A 402 -0.55 1.17 -15.53
CA PHE A 402 0.18 1.77 -16.64
C PHE A 402 -0.39 3.18 -16.91
N PRO A 403 0.22 3.97 -17.83
CA PRO A 403 -0.24 5.32 -18.10
C PRO A 403 -1.70 5.40 -18.51
N ILE A 404 -2.36 6.41 -17.95
CA ILE A 404 -3.75 6.77 -18.21
C ILE A 404 -3.83 8.21 -18.73
N THR A 405 -4.88 8.52 -19.48
CA THR A 405 -5.18 9.88 -19.90
C THR A 405 -5.98 10.62 -18.81
N GLU A 406 -5.97 11.95 -18.88
CA GLU A 406 -6.81 12.78 -18.01
C GLU A 406 -8.30 12.43 -18.12
N ALA A 407 -8.78 12.13 -19.33
CA ALA A 407 -10.16 11.70 -19.57
C ALA A 407 -10.47 10.37 -18.85
N GLU A 408 -9.57 9.39 -18.92
CA GLU A 408 -9.71 8.11 -18.19
C GLU A 408 -9.71 8.33 -16.67
N ALA A 409 -8.82 9.17 -16.14
CA ALA A 409 -8.78 9.53 -14.73
C ALA A 409 -10.09 10.18 -14.28
N GLN A 410 -10.64 11.10 -15.08
CA GLN A 410 -11.91 11.74 -14.81
C GLN A 410 -13.08 10.75 -14.85
N GLU A 411 -13.17 9.93 -15.91
CA GLU A 411 -14.32 9.04 -16.10
C GLU A 411 -14.32 7.86 -15.11
N VAL A 412 -13.17 7.24 -14.85
CA VAL A 412 -13.06 6.12 -13.91
C VAL A 412 -12.97 6.64 -12.48
N GLY A 413 -12.00 7.51 -12.17
CA GLY A 413 -11.73 7.98 -10.82
C GLY A 413 -12.91 8.74 -10.22
N ALA A 414 -13.48 9.71 -10.94
CA ALA A 414 -14.63 10.47 -10.46
C ALA A 414 -15.91 9.61 -10.34
N SER A 415 -16.08 8.60 -11.20
CA SER A 415 -17.26 7.72 -11.14
C SER A 415 -17.35 6.92 -9.84
N VAL A 416 -16.22 6.52 -9.25
CA VAL A 416 -16.17 5.83 -7.95
C VAL A 416 -16.85 6.68 -6.87
N PHE A 417 -16.65 8.00 -6.90
CA PHE A 417 -17.22 8.93 -5.92
C PHE A 417 -18.61 9.46 -6.31
N HIS A 418 -18.88 9.61 -7.60
CA HIS A 418 -20.13 10.23 -8.08
C HIS A 418 -21.26 9.21 -8.23
N LYS A 419 -20.99 8.07 -8.89
CA LYS A 419 -22.04 7.09 -9.24
C LYS A 419 -22.12 5.95 -8.23
N TYR A 420 -21.01 5.61 -7.60
CA TYR A 420 -20.86 4.35 -6.86
C TYR A 420 -20.43 4.54 -5.41
N LEU A 421 -20.56 5.77 -4.86
CA LEU A 421 -20.32 5.99 -3.44
C LEU A 421 -21.28 5.14 -2.58
N GLY A 422 -20.75 4.53 -1.53
CA GLY A 422 -21.53 3.69 -0.58
C GLY A 422 -21.62 2.21 -0.93
N ILE A 423 -21.21 1.79 -2.14
CA ILE A 423 -21.07 0.36 -2.46
C ILE A 423 -19.62 -0.11 -2.20
N ALA A 424 -19.40 -1.42 -2.24
CA ALA A 424 -18.06 -1.98 -2.11
C ALA A 424 -17.12 -1.42 -3.17
N LEU A 425 -15.95 -0.93 -2.75
CA LEU A 425 -14.96 -0.26 -3.62
C LEU A 425 -14.51 -1.11 -4.81
N PRO A 426 -14.22 -2.43 -4.66
CA PRO A 426 -13.87 -3.25 -5.81
C PRO A 426 -14.98 -3.27 -6.87
N THR A 427 -16.23 -3.35 -6.42
CA THR A 427 -17.39 -3.32 -7.30
C THR A 427 -17.57 -1.94 -7.95
N ALA A 428 -17.36 -0.86 -7.18
CA ALA A 428 -17.39 0.51 -7.70
C ALA A 428 -16.35 0.71 -8.81
N LEU A 429 -15.11 0.29 -8.56
CA LEU A 429 -14.01 0.38 -9.50
C LEU A 429 -14.27 -0.45 -10.76
N TRP A 430 -14.70 -1.71 -10.60
CA TRP A 430 -15.01 -2.59 -11.72
C TRP A 430 -16.12 -2.02 -12.62
N LYS A 431 -17.22 -1.51 -12.00
CA LYS A 431 -18.31 -0.85 -12.74
C LYS A 431 -17.85 0.41 -13.46
N SER A 432 -17.00 1.21 -12.82
CA SER A 432 -16.45 2.43 -13.43
C SER A 432 -15.61 2.09 -14.66
N GLN A 433 -14.72 1.10 -14.55
CA GLN A 433 -13.91 0.66 -15.67
C GLN A 433 -14.74 0.02 -16.79
N ASN A 434 -15.75 -0.80 -16.46
CA ASN A 434 -16.65 -1.38 -17.46
C ASN A 434 -17.46 -0.32 -18.22
N ALA A 435 -17.87 0.75 -17.54
CA ALA A 435 -18.60 1.83 -18.20
C ALA A 435 -17.73 2.58 -19.25
N VAL A 436 -16.42 2.65 -19.04
CA VAL A 436 -15.48 3.34 -19.94
C VAL A 436 -14.97 2.42 -21.03
N TYR A 437 -14.54 1.20 -20.68
CA TYR A 437 -13.82 0.32 -21.58
C TYR A 437 -14.67 -0.81 -22.17
N GLY A 438 -15.86 -1.09 -21.62
CA GLY A 438 -16.69 -2.20 -22.07
C GLY A 438 -15.93 -3.52 -22.06
N ASP A 439 -16.02 -4.25 -23.19
CA ASP A 439 -15.37 -5.56 -23.38
C ASP A 439 -13.94 -5.46 -23.94
N GLN A 440 -13.37 -4.26 -24.06
CA GLN A 440 -12.05 -4.06 -24.69
C GLN A 440 -10.88 -4.67 -23.91
N GLY A 441 -11.12 -5.28 -22.75
CA GLY A 441 -10.08 -5.92 -21.95
C GLY A 441 -9.11 -4.97 -21.25
N ARG A 442 -9.12 -3.66 -21.58
CA ARG A 442 -8.31 -2.64 -20.92
C ARG A 442 -8.86 -2.39 -19.50
N ARG A 443 -8.04 -2.60 -18.50
CA ARG A 443 -8.36 -2.37 -17.09
C ARG A 443 -7.14 -1.74 -16.41
N PRO A 444 -6.93 -0.43 -16.59
CA PRO A 444 -5.74 0.24 -16.07
C PRO A 444 -5.67 0.28 -14.56
N TYR A 445 -6.81 0.28 -13.87
CA TYR A 445 -6.80 0.38 -12.42
C TYR A 445 -6.89 -0.97 -11.72
N ALA A 446 -6.10 -1.12 -10.68
CA ALA A 446 -6.19 -2.21 -9.74
C ALA A 446 -6.38 -1.68 -8.31
N MET A 447 -6.86 -2.56 -7.42
CA MET A 447 -7.14 -2.21 -6.03
C MET A 447 -6.44 -3.16 -5.06
N VAL A 448 -5.88 -2.62 -3.99
CA VAL A 448 -5.50 -3.32 -2.76
C VAL A 448 -6.53 -3.00 -1.69
N GLY A 449 -6.99 -4.01 -0.96
CA GLY A 449 -7.94 -3.88 0.14
C GLY A 449 -8.92 -5.05 0.21
N LEU A 450 -9.72 -5.09 1.27
CA LEU A 450 -10.69 -6.16 1.48
C LEU A 450 -11.87 -6.07 0.49
N PRO A 451 -12.49 -7.20 0.12
CA PRO A 451 -13.58 -7.26 -0.86
C PRO A 451 -14.82 -6.46 -0.47
N PHE A 452 -15.05 -6.27 0.81
CA PHE A 452 -16.17 -5.50 1.36
C PHE A 452 -15.81 -4.08 1.77
N CYS A 453 -14.58 -3.62 1.51
CA CYS A 453 -14.16 -2.25 1.79
C CYS A 453 -15.04 -1.28 0.99
N SER A 454 -15.54 -0.24 1.66
CA SER A 454 -16.39 0.79 1.05
C SER A 454 -16.04 2.19 1.58
N ILE A 455 -16.46 3.21 0.85
CA ILE A 455 -16.52 4.59 1.32
C ILE A 455 -17.96 4.84 1.74
N SER A 456 -18.23 4.77 3.04
CA SER A 456 -19.57 4.95 3.58
C SER A 456 -19.99 6.42 3.55
N ILE A 457 -21.28 6.66 3.38
CA ILE A 457 -21.86 8.00 3.44
C ILE A 457 -21.68 8.55 4.86
N ASN A 458 -21.30 9.82 4.96
CA ASN A 458 -21.09 10.48 6.24
C ASN A 458 -22.42 10.74 6.96
N THR A 459 -22.48 10.36 8.24
CA THR A 459 -23.65 10.52 9.11
C THR A 459 -23.40 11.41 10.33
N ILE A 460 -22.17 11.93 10.50
CA ILE A 460 -21.78 12.73 11.66
C ILE A 460 -21.37 14.16 11.26
N ASP A 461 -21.27 15.04 12.27
CA ASP A 461 -20.71 16.37 12.09
C ASP A 461 -19.19 16.30 11.90
N SER A 462 -18.76 16.45 10.64
CA SER A 462 -17.35 16.42 10.25
C SER A 462 -16.54 17.59 10.82
N LEU A 463 -17.16 18.76 11.03
CA LEU A 463 -16.48 19.94 11.59
C LEU A 463 -16.11 19.72 13.04
N ALA A 464 -17.09 19.33 13.86
CA ALA A 464 -16.87 19.02 15.26
C ALA A 464 -15.89 17.85 15.45
N TYR A 465 -15.98 16.83 14.59
CA TYR A 465 -15.04 15.73 14.60
C TYR A 465 -13.61 16.20 14.33
N LEU A 466 -13.38 16.97 13.27
CA LEU A 466 -12.04 17.42 12.90
C LEU A 466 -11.46 18.40 13.92
N GLU A 467 -12.28 19.30 14.48
CA GLU A 467 -11.85 20.18 15.57
C GLU A 467 -11.33 19.38 16.78
N ASN A 468 -12.04 18.32 17.16
CA ASN A 468 -11.61 17.44 18.26
C ASN A 468 -10.30 16.71 17.93
N GLU A 469 -10.11 16.25 16.71
CA GLU A 469 -8.88 15.58 16.27
C GLU A 469 -7.68 16.55 16.25
N TYR A 470 -7.85 17.81 15.82
CA TYR A 470 -6.80 18.83 15.97
C TYR A 470 -6.37 18.99 17.43
N ARG A 471 -7.33 19.12 18.36
CA ARG A 471 -7.04 19.28 19.79
C ARG A 471 -6.28 18.09 20.35
N LYS A 472 -6.69 16.85 20.00
CA LYS A 472 -6.01 15.62 20.40
C LYS A 472 -4.57 15.56 19.87
N ALA A 473 -4.37 15.84 18.59
CA ALA A 473 -3.05 15.81 17.96
C ALA A 473 -2.11 16.86 18.58
N ILE A 474 -2.59 18.10 18.82
CA ILE A 474 -1.81 19.14 19.47
C ILE A 474 -1.37 18.72 20.88
N ILE A 475 -2.27 18.12 21.66
CA ILE A 475 -1.95 17.61 23.00
C ILE A 475 -0.90 16.50 22.92
N GLU A 476 -1.08 15.56 22.01
CA GLU A 476 -0.16 14.43 21.86
C GLU A 476 1.25 14.86 21.46
N TYR A 477 1.38 15.72 20.46
CA TYR A 477 2.69 16.22 20.05
C TYR A 477 3.32 17.17 21.08
N SER A 478 2.51 17.88 21.89
CA SER A 478 3.02 18.62 23.04
C SER A 478 3.64 17.68 24.08
N ARG A 479 2.94 16.61 24.43
CA ARG A 479 3.43 15.59 25.36
C ARG A 479 4.70 14.90 24.85
N LYS A 480 4.72 14.48 23.56
CA LYS A 480 5.91 13.86 22.96
C LYS A 480 7.12 14.80 22.96
N ALA A 481 6.93 16.09 22.75
CA ALA A 481 8.00 17.07 22.79
C ALA A 481 8.55 17.31 24.22
N GLU A 482 7.71 17.18 25.24
CA GLU A 482 8.09 17.36 26.65
C GLU A 482 8.72 16.11 27.26
N GLU A 483 8.23 14.92 26.90
CA GLU A 483 8.64 13.64 27.52
C GLU A 483 9.85 13.00 26.82
N SER A 484 10.17 13.37 25.59
CA SER A 484 11.27 12.73 24.84
C SER A 484 12.63 13.25 25.29
N SER A 485 13.54 12.32 25.56
CA SER A 485 14.97 12.60 25.77
C SER A 485 15.79 12.61 24.47
N ALA A 486 15.22 12.13 23.37
CA ALA A 486 15.88 12.11 22.05
C ALA A 486 15.63 13.45 21.34
N THR A 487 16.69 14.13 20.96
CA THR A 487 16.65 15.48 20.37
C THR A 487 15.85 15.51 19.06
N ASP A 488 16.05 14.52 18.20
CA ASP A 488 15.35 14.40 16.91
C ASP A 488 13.84 14.20 17.08
N VAL A 489 13.42 13.37 18.04
CA VAL A 489 11.99 13.16 18.36
C VAL A 489 11.37 14.43 18.94
N MET A 490 12.10 15.13 19.81
CA MET A 490 11.65 16.39 20.39
C MET A 490 11.48 17.46 19.30
N GLU A 491 12.47 17.67 18.44
CA GLU A 491 12.41 18.65 17.36
C GLU A 491 11.30 18.36 16.35
N ASN A 492 11.13 17.10 15.93
CA ASN A 492 10.05 16.69 15.05
C ASN A 492 8.69 16.91 15.71
N SER A 493 8.53 16.58 16.98
CA SER A 493 7.28 16.79 17.72
C SER A 493 6.93 18.27 17.84
N GLN A 494 7.91 19.13 18.07
CA GLN A 494 7.72 20.59 18.08
C GLN A 494 7.31 21.13 16.70
N ARG A 495 7.90 20.60 15.63
CA ARG A 495 7.55 20.95 14.25
C ARG A 495 6.11 20.56 13.92
N TYR A 496 5.68 19.34 14.27
CA TYR A 496 4.31 18.89 14.10
C TYR A 496 3.32 19.71 14.91
N LYS A 497 3.61 19.98 16.20
CA LYS A 497 2.79 20.84 17.04
C LYS A 497 2.61 22.24 16.44
N LYS A 498 3.70 22.86 15.98
CA LYS A 498 3.64 24.18 15.36
C LYS A 498 2.76 24.20 14.12
N PHE A 499 2.95 23.22 13.24
CA PHE A 499 2.13 23.05 12.04
C PHE A 499 0.64 22.92 12.39
N LEU A 500 0.31 22.04 13.35
CA LEU A 500 -1.08 21.80 13.77
C LEU A 500 -1.74 23.05 14.35
N LEU A 501 -1.02 23.85 15.13
CA LEU A 501 -1.54 25.12 15.68
C LEU A 501 -1.85 26.12 14.57
N GLU A 502 -0.93 26.31 13.62
CA GLU A 502 -1.11 27.23 12.50
C GLU A 502 -2.27 26.77 11.58
N ASP A 503 -2.31 25.48 11.25
CA ASP A 503 -3.33 24.91 10.38
C ASP A 503 -4.72 24.90 11.03
N PHE A 504 -4.79 24.74 12.36
CA PHE A 504 -6.05 24.84 13.13
C PHE A 504 -6.64 26.25 13.10
N GLU A 505 -5.81 27.29 13.15
CA GLU A 505 -6.29 28.68 12.99
C GLU A 505 -6.86 28.91 11.58
N VAL A 506 -6.22 28.37 10.54
CA VAL A 506 -6.75 28.41 9.17
C VAL A 506 -8.09 27.68 9.08
N PHE A 507 -8.18 26.48 9.67
CA PHE A 507 -9.42 25.71 9.73
C PHE A 507 -10.56 26.48 10.41
N LYS A 508 -10.32 27.07 11.59
CA LYS A 508 -11.31 27.90 12.29
C LYS A 508 -11.78 29.09 11.45
N GLY A 509 -10.86 29.74 10.75
CA GLY A 509 -11.19 30.85 9.86
C GLY A 509 -12.09 30.44 8.68
N ILE A 510 -11.92 29.21 8.15
CA ILE A 510 -12.80 28.65 7.12
C ILE A 510 -14.19 28.35 7.69
N VAL A 511 -14.25 27.70 8.86
CA VAL A 511 -15.50 27.34 9.53
C VAL A 511 -16.32 28.57 9.87
N SER A 512 -15.69 29.64 10.41
CA SER A 512 -16.37 30.91 10.72
C SER A 512 -17.04 31.50 9.47
N LYS A 513 -16.35 31.54 8.35
CA LYS A 513 -16.91 32.03 7.09
C LYS A 513 -18.08 31.20 6.56
N MET A 514 -18.09 29.89 6.83
CA MET A 514 -19.19 29.00 6.44
C MET A 514 -20.44 29.16 7.29
N ILE A 515 -20.30 29.63 8.54
CA ILE A 515 -21.42 29.88 9.45
C ILE A 515 -22.05 31.22 9.16
N ASP A 516 -21.26 32.20 8.68
CA ASP A 516 -21.72 33.58 8.41
C ASP A 516 -22.40 33.69 7.02
N THR A 517 -22.40 32.65 6.20
CA THR A 517 -23.09 32.55 4.90
C THR A 517 -24.32 31.66 4.99
#